data_26193e2ac1c77d330d876158a2090bc8
#
_entry.id   26193e2ac1c77d330d876158a2090bc8
#
_cell.length_a   1.000
_cell.length_b   1.000
_cell.length_c   1.000
_cell.angle_alpha   90.00
_cell.angle_beta   90.00
_cell.angle_gamma   90.00
#
_symmetry.space_group_name_H-M   'P 1'
#
loop_
_entity.id
_entity.type
_entity.pdbx_description
1 polymer ?
#
loop_
_entity_poly.entity_id
_entity_poly.type
_entity_poly.pdbx_seq_one_letter_code
_entity_poly.pdbx_strand_id
1 'polypeptide(L)'
;MQINIDKKSGVFLTIIAVLIGALFYVSNNSNKNDEEMMGGMSHGMDSHMGNQSSNKKYTGADIMFLQMMIPHHQQAIDMSNLALTRSKNSAILALAKKIIDAQSSEIVQMRAWLKDAGAGEDPGHSMHDMGGMLSDQEMADLKAASGTTFDKLWLNGMIGHHDGALHMTNMIIDADNAELKVFGEGIIKVQTAEIAQMKEMIKKL
;
A
#
# COMPACT_ATOMS: atom_id res chain seq x y z
N MET A 1 29.60 10.74 -17.55
CA MET A 1 28.18 10.74 -17.88
C MET A 1 27.45 11.52 -16.79
N GLN A 2 27.09 12.79 -17.01
CA GLN A 2 26.41 13.60 -16.01
C GLN A 2 24.91 13.32 -16.11
N ILE A 3 24.33 12.79 -15.02
CA ILE A 3 22.89 12.58 -14.92
C ILE A 3 22.28 13.91 -14.48
N ASN A 4 21.59 14.57 -15.40
CA ASN A 4 20.86 15.80 -15.12
C ASN A 4 19.51 15.44 -14.47
N ILE A 5 19.47 15.48 -13.13
CA ILE A 5 18.23 15.21 -12.37
C ILE A 5 17.42 16.52 -12.37
N ASP A 6 16.31 16.52 -13.11
CA ASP A 6 15.37 17.63 -13.08
C ASP A 6 14.85 17.86 -11.64
N LYS A 7 14.83 19.14 -11.21
CA LYS A 7 14.45 19.54 -9.83
C LYS A 7 13.08 18.99 -9.38
N LYS A 8 12.17 18.72 -10.32
CA LYS A 8 10.87 18.13 -10.01
C LYS A 8 10.96 16.64 -9.69
N SER A 9 11.85 15.89 -10.35
CA SER A 9 12.08 14.46 -10.07
C SER A 9 12.82 14.23 -8.75
N GLY A 10 13.71 15.16 -8.37
CA GLY A 10 14.45 15.10 -7.10
C GLY A 10 13.55 15.29 -5.87
N VAL A 11 12.49 16.09 -5.98
CA VAL A 11 11.53 16.30 -4.89
C VAL A 11 10.70 15.04 -4.61
N PHE A 12 10.32 14.26 -5.64
CA PHE A 12 9.58 13.01 -5.45
C PHE A 12 10.41 11.91 -4.78
N LEU A 13 11.68 11.77 -5.16
CA LEU A 13 12.58 10.78 -4.53
C LEU A 13 12.88 11.12 -3.06
N THR A 14 12.98 12.40 -2.71
CA THR A 14 13.20 12.82 -1.33
C THR A 14 11.97 12.61 -0.44
N ILE A 15 10.76 12.72 -0.96
CA ILE A 15 9.53 12.51 -0.16
C ILE A 15 9.38 11.01 0.19
N ILE A 16 9.64 10.10 -0.75
CA ILE A 16 9.61 8.65 -0.48
C ILE A 16 10.71 8.27 0.53
N ALA A 17 11.92 8.80 0.37
CA ALA A 17 13.03 8.53 1.30
C ALA A 17 12.78 9.09 2.71
N VAL A 18 12.10 10.24 2.84
CA VAL A 18 11.76 10.85 4.15
C VAL A 18 10.66 10.04 4.85
N LEU A 19 9.65 9.54 4.13
CA LEU A 19 8.60 8.68 4.71
C LEU A 19 9.17 7.34 5.18
N ILE A 20 10.04 6.70 4.39
CA ILE A 20 10.72 5.46 4.78
C ILE A 20 11.69 5.71 5.94
N GLY A 21 12.44 6.81 5.92
CA GLY A 21 13.38 7.18 6.99
C GLY A 21 12.69 7.51 8.31
N ALA A 22 11.53 8.16 8.30
CA ALA A 22 10.74 8.45 9.49
C ALA A 22 10.16 7.17 10.13
N LEU A 23 9.72 6.21 9.31
CA LEU A 23 9.23 4.90 9.79
C LEU A 23 10.34 4.08 10.45
N PHE A 24 11.55 4.06 9.89
CA PHE A 24 12.72 3.40 10.51
C PHE A 24 13.17 4.08 11.80
N TYR A 25 13.08 5.42 11.89
CA TYR A 25 13.48 6.15 13.09
C TYR A 25 12.53 5.90 14.26
N VAL A 26 11.23 5.88 14.02
CA VAL A 26 10.21 5.62 15.06
C VAL A 26 10.29 4.17 15.54
N SER A 27 10.42 3.18 14.61
CA SER A 27 10.52 1.76 14.96
C SER A 27 11.76 1.44 15.79
N ASN A 28 12.89 2.14 15.58
CA ASN A 28 14.14 1.88 16.32
C ASN A 28 14.18 2.57 17.68
N ASN A 29 13.30 3.55 17.95
CA ASN A 29 13.29 4.29 19.21
C ASN A 29 12.29 3.73 20.24
N SER A 30 11.39 2.82 19.84
CA SER A 30 10.38 2.21 20.73
C SER A 30 10.92 1.06 21.58
N ASN A 31 12.16 0.61 21.38
CA ASN A 31 12.72 -0.58 22.02
C ASN A 31 13.59 -0.31 23.27
N LYS A 32 13.43 0.82 23.95
CA LYS A 32 14.33 1.18 25.08
C LYS A 32 13.68 1.44 26.44
N ASN A 33 12.44 1.06 26.66
CA ASN A 33 11.90 1.12 28.02
C ASN A 33 10.99 -0.07 28.24
N ASP A 34 11.46 -1.14 28.86
CA ASP A 34 10.70 -2.04 29.74
C ASP A 34 11.66 -3.07 30.34
N GLU A 35 12.28 -2.71 31.43
CA GLU A 35 12.71 -3.67 32.48
C GLU A 35 12.26 -3.15 33.85
N GLU A 36 11.76 -4.11 34.63
CA GLU A 36 11.43 -4.09 36.05
C GLU A 36 9.99 -3.68 36.48
N MET A 37 9.16 -4.62 36.89
CA MET A 37 8.98 -4.99 38.31
C MET A 37 8.06 -6.18 38.50
N MET A 38 8.56 -7.14 39.28
CA MET A 38 7.81 -8.27 39.88
C MET A 38 6.92 -7.80 41.03
N GLY A 39 5.80 -8.52 41.23
CA GLY A 39 5.28 -8.74 42.57
C GLY A 39 3.76 -8.62 42.73
N GLY A 40 3.11 -9.74 43.12
CA GLY A 40 1.86 -9.66 43.88
C GLY A 40 0.70 -10.52 43.36
N MET A 41 0.61 -11.79 43.84
CA MET A 41 -0.62 -12.61 43.84
C MET A 41 -1.71 -11.97 44.69
N SER A 42 -2.94 -11.88 44.16
CA SER A 42 -4.14 -11.97 45.00
C SER A 42 -5.33 -12.49 44.18
N HIS A 43 -5.97 -13.55 44.71
CA HIS A 43 -7.22 -14.10 44.23
C HIS A 43 -8.38 -13.14 44.51
N GLY A 44 -9.28 -12.98 43.55
CA GLY A 44 -10.57 -12.35 43.71
C GLY A 44 -11.43 -12.67 42.47
N MET A 45 -12.35 -13.65 42.64
CA MET A 45 -13.47 -13.83 41.72
C MET A 45 -14.38 -12.62 41.87
N ASP A 46 -14.57 -11.89 40.76
CA ASP A 46 -15.79 -11.10 40.58
C ASP A 46 -16.12 -10.96 39.10
N SER A 47 -17.35 -11.40 38.82
CA SER A 47 -17.97 -11.31 37.50
C SER A 47 -18.32 -9.87 37.22
N HIS A 48 -17.53 -9.20 36.36
CA HIS A 48 -17.98 -7.98 35.73
C HIS A 48 -17.72 -8.09 34.22
N MET A 49 -18.81 -8.06 33.44
CA MET A 49 -18.80 -7.63 32.06
C MET A 49 -18.17 -6.22 32.01
N GLY A 50 -16.87 -6.18 32.09
CA GLY A 50 -16.07 -4.98 31.88
C GLY A 50 -15.84 -4.80 30.41
N ASN A 51 -16.32 -3.69 29.87
CA ASN A 51 -15.90 -3.08 28.66
C ASN A 51 -14.36 -3.10 28.59
N GLN A 52 -13.78 -4.16 28.01
CA GLN A 52 -12.36 -4.20 27.68
C GLN A 52 -12.17 -3.22 26.52
N SER A 53 -11.92 -1.97 26.87
CA SER A 53 -11.14 -1.08 26.02
C SER A 53 -9.78 -1.78 25.82
N SER A 54 -9.75 -2.68 24.87
CA SER A 54 -8.52 -3.36 24.47
C SER A 54 -7.63 -2.29 23.85
N ASN A 55 -6.58 -1.92 24.56
CA ASN A 55 -5.49 -1.08 24.08
C ASN A 55 -4.68 -1.90 23.06
N LYS A 56 -5.36 -2.38 22.01
CA LYS A 56 -4.76 -3.11 20.91
C LYS A 56 -4.19 -2.09 19.94
N LYS A 57 -2.90 -2.21 19.66
CA LYS A 57 -2.18 -1.37 18.66
C LYS A 57 -2.86 -1.37 17.29
N TYR A 58 -3.60 -2.44 16.95
CA TYR A 58 -4.32 -2.60 15.68
C TYR A 58 -5.77 -3.02 15.94
N THR A 59 -6.71 -2.38 15.26
CA THR A 59 -8.12 -2.74 15.23
C THR A 59 -8.40 -3.85 14.22
N GLY A 60 -9.61 -4.44 14.23
CA GLY A 60 -10.04 -5.37 13.19
C GLY A 60 -10.09 -4.72 11.80
N ALA A 61 -10.45 -3.44 11.71
CA ALA A 61 -10.45 -2.69 10.46
C ALA A 61 -9.04 -2.49 9.91
N ASP A 62 -8.06 -2.20 10.79
CA ASP A 62 -6.65 -2.08 10.40
C ASP A 62 -6.12 -3.39 9.81
N ILE A 63 -6.39 -4.51 10.50
CA ILE A 63 -5.97 -5.84 10.04
C ILE A 63 -6.63 -6.17 8.70
N MET A 64 -7.94 -5.94 8.56
CA MET A 64 -8.67 -6.18 7.30
C MET A 64 -8.10 -5.33 6.17
N PHE A 65 -7.83 -4.04 6.41
CA PHE A 65 -7.18 -3.17 5.43
C PHE A 65 -5.85 -3.74 4.94
N LEU A 66 -4.97 -4.15 5.86
CA LEU A 66 -3.67 -4.71 5.53
C LEU A 66 -3.80 -6.00 4.70
N GLN A 67 -4.71 -6.90 5.08
CA GLN A 67 -4.97 -8.16 4.38
C GLN A 67 -5.50 -7.94 2.96
N MET A 68 -6.33 -6.91 2.76
CA MET A 68 -6.89 -6.56 1.45
C MET A 68 -5.87 -5.81 0.57
N MET A 69 -5.12 -4.88 1.14
CA MET A 69 -4.22 -4.02 0.37
C MET A 69 -2.98 -4.77 -0.13
N ILE A 70 -2.52 -5.81 0.55
CA ILE A 70 -1.38 -6.63 0.10
C ILE A 70 -1.64 -7.28 -1.27
N PRO A 71 -2.69 -8.09 -1.48
CA PRO A 71 -2.97 -8.67 -2.78
C PRO A 71 -3.36 -7.62 -3.83
N HIS A 72 -3.98 -6.52 -3.42
CA HIS A 72 -4.27 -5.41 -4.29
C HIS A 72 -2.98 -4.79 -4.84
N HIS A 73 -2.01 -4.45 -4.03
CA HIS A 73 -0.70 -3.96 -4.45
C HIS A 73 0.07 -4.97 -5.30
N GLN A 74 -0.04 -6.26 -4.98
CA GLN A 74 0.59 -7.30 -5.78
C GLN A 74 0.09 -7.29 -7.23
N GLN A 75 -1.21 -7.09 -7.45
CA GLN A 75 -1.74 -7.00 -8.82
C GLN A 75 -1.18 -5.78 -9.58
N ALA A 76 -1.04 -4.61 -8.94
CA ALA A 76 -0.40 -3.45 -9.57
C ALA A 76 1.05 -3.72 -9.98
N ILE A 77 1.80 -4.45 -9.13
CA ILE A 77 3.17 -4.89 -9.44
C ILE A 77 3.15 -5.83 -10.66
N ASP A 78 2.23 -6.79 -10.70
CA ASP A 78 2.11 -7.74 -11.81
C ASP A 78 1.76 -7.02 -13.12
N MET A 79 0.80 -6.10 -13.11
CA MET A 79 0.48 -5.22 -14.24
C MET A 79 1.69 -4.40 -14.69
N SER A 80 2.43 -3.85 -13.74
CA SER A 80 3.61 -3.00 -14.02
C SER A 80 4.76 -3.82 -14.59
N ASN A 81 4.96 -5.06 -14.16
CA ASN A 81 5.94 -5.98 -14.75
C ASN A 81 5.59 -6.30 -16.22
N LEU A 82 4.30 -6.44 -16.56
CA LEU A 82 3.89 -6.57 -17.96
C LEU A 82 4.27 -5.32 -18.78
N ALA A 83 4.12 -4.13 -18.22
CA ALA A 83 4.48 -2.89 -18.89
C ALA A 83 5.95 -2.86 -19.33
N LEU A 84 6.86 -3.38 -18.50
CA LEU A 84 8.30 -3.40 -18.81
C LEU A 84 8.65 -4.21 -20.06
N THR A 85 7.79 -5.12 -20.50
CA THR A 85 8.02 -5.99 -21.64
C THR A 85 7.08 -5.73 -22.82
N ARG A 86 5.92 -5.11 -22.59
CA ARG A 86 4.85 -4.92 -23.57
C ARG A 86 4.74 -3.49 -24.10
N SER A 87 5.15 -2.49 -23.31
CA SER A 87 5.17 -1.08 -23.72
C SER A 87 6.51 -0.68 -24.30
N LYS A 88 6.48 0.30 -25.18
CA LYS A 88 7.66 1.06 -25.67
C LYS A 88 7.58 2.53 -25.26
N ASN A 89 6.53 2.93 -24.59
CA ASN A 89 6.34 4.30 -24.13
C ASN A 89 7.20 4.55 -22.88
N SER A 90 8.21 5.41 -23.02
CA SER A 90 9.16 5.70 -21.94
C SER A 90 8.52 6.26 -20.68
N ALA A 91 7.41 7.00 -20.80
CA ALA A 91 6.70 7.54 -19.64
C ALA A 91 5.95 6.42 -18.86
N ILE A 92 5.34 5.47 -19.59
CA ILE A 92 4.72 4.28 -18.98
C ILE A 92 5.79 3.42 -18.29
N LEU A 93 6.90 3.14 -18.98
CA LEU A 93 8.01 2.37 -18.39
C LEU A 93 8.57 3.00 -17.13
N ALA A 94 8.69 4.33 -17.10
CA ALA A 94 9.15 5.05 -15.92
C ALA A 94 8.14 4.99 -14.76
N LEU A 95 6.85 5.14 -15.05
CA LEU A 95 5.79 5.06 -14.04
C LEU A 95 5.66 3.63 -13.49
N ALA A 96 5.68 2.61 -14.35
CA ALA A 96 5.62 1.20 -13.95
C ALA A 96 6.74 0.83 -12.96
N LYS A 97 7.99 1.28 -13.22
CA LYS A 97 9.10 1.07 -12.28
C LYS A 97 8.85 1.73 -10.93
N LYS A 98 8.33 2.96 -10.90
CA LYS A 98 8.00 3.65 -9.65
C LYS A 98 6.92 2.91 -8.86
N ILE A 99 5.88 2.43 -9.54
CA ILE A 99 4.81 1.65 -8.89
C ILE A 99 5.37 0.35 -8.30
N ILE A 100 6.21 -0.38 -9.04
CA ILE A 100 6.86 -1.61 -8.54
C ILE A 100 7.66 -1.30 -7.27
N ASP A 101 8.53 -0.29 -7.31
CA ASP A 101 9.42 0.04 -6.19
C ASP A 101 8.62 0.48 -4.95
N ALA A 102 7.65 1.39 -5.13
CA ALA A 102 6.83 1.90 -4.04
C ALA A 102 5.97 0.80 -3.41
N GLN A 103 5.17 0.11 -4.22
CA GLN A 103 4.20 -0.85 -3.71
C GLN A 103 4.84 -2.13 -3.19
N SER A 104 6.02 -2.53 -3.69
CA SER A 104 6.81 -3.61 -3.07
C SER A 104 7.23 -3.26 -1.65
N SER A 105 7.69 -2.03 -1.43
CA SER A 105 8.08 -1.55 -0.09
C SER A 105 6.87 -1.47 0.85
N GLU A 106 5.74 -1.02 0.34
CA GLU A 106 4.48 -0.94 1.10
C GLU A 106 3.96 -2.32 1.51
N ILE A 107 4.05 -3.34 0.62
CA ILE A 107 3.73 -4.73 0.96
C ILE A 107 4.62 -5.24 2.10
N VAL A 108 5.93 -4.99 2.05
CA VAL A 108 6.84 -5.40 3.12
C VAL A 108 6.44 -4.79 4.46
N GLN A 109 6.07 -3.50 4.47
CA GLN A 109 5.63 -2.79 5.66
C GLN A 109 4.31 -3.35 6.20
N MET A 110 3.32 -3.58 5.33
CA MET A 110 2.02 -4.14 5.71
C MET A 110 2.17 -5.55 6.30
N ARG A 111 3.03 -6.39 5.74
CA ARG A 111 3.36 -7.72 6.29
C ARG A 111 3.99 -7.63 7.68
N ALA A 112 4.87 -6.66 7.89
CA ALA A 112 5.47 -6.43 9.21
C ALA A 112 4.42 -6.05 10.24
N TRP A 113 3.45 -5.21 9.90
CA TRP A 113 2.34 -4.84 10.78
C TRP A 113 1.38 -6.00 11.05
N LEU A 114 1.03 -6.82 10.05
CA LEU A 114 0.24 -8.03 10.27
C LEU A 114 0.93 -8.98 11.25
N LYS A 115 2.24 -9.18 11.08
CA LYS A 115 3.03 -10.00 12.00
C LYS A 115 3.04 -9.42 13.42
N ASP A 116 3.20 -8.11 13.57
CA ASP A 116 3.13 -7.41 14.86
C ASP A 116 1.74 -7.52 15.51
N ALA A 117 0.69 -7.50 14.70
CA ALA A 117 -0.70 -7.73 15.13
C ALA A 117 -1.01 -9.19 15.47
N GLY A 118 -0.10 -10.14 15.20
CA GLY A 118 -0.36 -11.57 15.32
C GLY A 118 -1.37 -12.12 14.32
N ALA A 119 -1.56 -11.45 13.17
CA ALA A 119 -2.51 -11.81 12.13
C ALA A 119 -1.81 -12.40 10.89
N GLY A 120 -2.49 -13.32 10.19
CA GLY A 120 -2.06 -13.84 8.89
C GLY A 120 -2.45 -12.90 7.75
N GLU A 121 -1.91 -13.19 6.55
CA GLU A 121 -2.26 -12.44 5.32
C GLU A 121 -3.63 -12.84 4.76
N ASP A 122 -4.12 -14.05 5.09
CA ASP A 122 -5.41 -14.55 4.62
C ASP A 122 -6.55 -14.02 5.50
N PRO A 123 -7.50 -13.25 4.95
CA PRO A 123 -8.67 -12.77 5.67
C PRO A 123 -9.74 -13.86 5.94
N GLY A 124 -9.55 -15.09 5.41
CA GLY A 124 -10.47 -16.20 5.60
C GLY A 124 -11.76 -16.15 4.75
N HIS A 125 -11.85 -15.21 3.81
CA HIS A 125 -12.98 -15.07 2.88
C HIS A 125 -12.52 -14.60 1.50
N SER A 126 -13.38 -14.83 0.48
CA SER A 126 -13.04 -14.50 -0.91
C SER A 126 -12.85 -12.98 -1.09
N MET A 127 -11.76 -12.62 -1.78
CA MET A 127 -11.37 -11.25 -2.07
C MET A 127 -11.72 -10.84 -3.53
N HIS A 128 -12.57 -11.63 -4.21
CA HIS A 128 -12.84 -11.44 -5.65
C HIS A 128 -13.51 -10.11 -6.01
N ASP A 129 -14.10 -9.40 -5.04
CA ASP A 129 -14.82 -8.15 -5.27
C ASP A 129 -14.11 -6.92 -4.68
N MET A 130 -12.78 -6.96 -4.52
CA MET A 130 -12.04 -5.76 -4.14
C MET A 130 -12.12 -4.72 -5.26
N GLY A 131 -12.69 -3.57 -4.93
CA GLY A 131 -12.88 -2.49 -5.88
C GLY A 131 -11.59 -2.10 -6.58
N GLY A 132 -11.67 -1.95 -7.90
CA GLY A 132 -10.56 -1.49 -8.73
C GLY A 132 -9.60 -2.57 -9.22
N MET A 133 -9.63 -3.80 -8.69
CA MET A 133 -8.82 -4.88 -9.24
C MET A 133 -9.31 -5.28 -10.63
N LEU A 134 -8.36 -5.61 -11.51
CA LEU A 134 -8.66 -6.23 -12.78
C LEU A 134 -9.13 -7.67 -12.56
N SER A 135 -10.18 -8.07 -13.26
CA SER A 135 -10.61 -9.46 -13.35
C SER A 135 -9.56 -10.33 -14.07
N ASP A 136 -9.68 -11.64 -13.93
CA ASP A 136 -8.81 -12.60 -14.62
C ASP A 136 -8.84 -12.38 -16.14
N GLN A 137 -10.01 -12.05 -16.72
CA GLN A 137 -10.15 -11.77 -18.15
C GLN A 137 -9.42 -10.49 -18.54
N GLU A 138 -9.55 -9.40 -17.78
CA GLU A 138 -8.87 -8.14 -18.05
C GLU A 138 -7.35 -8.29 -17.91
N MET A 139 -6.87 -9.07 -16.94
CA MET A 139 -5.45 -9.41 -16.82
C MET A 139 -4.97 -10.26 -18.00
N ALA A 140 -5.78 -11.19 -18.50
CA ALA A 140 -5.45 -11.98 -19.70
C ALA A 140 -5.38 -11.09 -20.94
N ASP A 141 -6.33 -10.19 -21.13
CA ASP A 141 -6.36 -9.23 -22.24
C ASP A 141 -5.14 -8.30 -22.19
N LEU A 142 -4.80 -7.78 -21.00
CA LEU A 142 -3.61 -6.97 -20.78
C LEU A 142 -2.32 -7.75 -21.15
N LYS A 143 -2.22 -8.99 -20.74
CA LYS A 143 -1.09 -9.88 -21.01
C LYS A 143 -0.95 -10.21 -22.50
N ALA A 144 -2.06 -10.30 -23.23
CA ALA A 144 -2.08 -10.59 -24.66
C ALA A 144 -1.75 -9.34 -25.51
N ALA A 145 -2.04 -8.13 -25.02
CA ALA A 145 -1.83 -6.89 -25.74
C ALA A 145 -0.36 -6.47 -25.83
N SER A 146 -0.06 -5.56 -26.76
CA SER A 146 1.25 -4.92 -26.90
C SER A 146 1.13 -3.53 -27.55
N GLY A 147 2.19 -2.71 -27.46
CA GLY A 147 2.24 -1.36 -28.04
C GLY A 147 1.12 -0.47 -27.51
N THR A 148 0.55 0.39 -28.37
CA THR A 148 -0.48 1.36 -27.95
C THR A 148 -1.75 0.71 -27.38
N THR A 149 -2.12 -0.48 -27.84
CA THR A 149 -3.25 -1.23 -27.24
C THR A 149 -2.96 -1.61 -25.81
N PHE A 150 -1.77 -2.15 -25.54
CA PHE A 150 -1.32 -2.41 -24.17
C PHE A 150 -1.30 -1.14 -23.34
N ASP A 151 -0.73 -0.06 -23.86
CA ASP A 151 -0.59 1.21 -23.16
C ASP A 151 -1.95 1.75 -22.69
N LYS A 152 -2.98 1.68 -23.54
CA LYS A 152 -4.35 2.11 -23.20
C LYS A 152 -4.98 1.22 -22.15
N LEU A 153 -4.86 -0.11 -22.27
CA LEU A 153 -5.41 -1.06 -21.31
C LEU A 153 -4.73 -0.89 -19.94
N TRP A 154 -3.39 -0.78 -19.93
CA TRP A 154 -2.63 -0.60 -18.71
C TRP A 154 -2.97 0.70 -17.98
N LEU A 155 -3.04 1.83 -18.70
CA LEU A 155 -3.37 3.13 -18.09
C LEU A 155 -4.80 3.14 -17.51
N ASN A 156 -5.79 2.64 -18.27
CA ASN A 156 -7.16 2.60 -17.78
C ASN A 156 -7.33 1.63 -16.61
N GLY A 157 -6.73 0.45 -16.71
CA GLY A 157 -6.75 -0.54 -15.64
C GLY A 157 -6.08 -0.01 -14.37
N MET A 158 -4.89 0.61 -14.49
CA MET A 158 -4.16 1.14 -13.34
C MET A 158 -4.86 2.36 -12.70
N ILE A 159 -5.57 3.18 -13.47
CA ILE A 159 -6.41 4.26 -12.93
C ILE A 159 -7.52 3.67 -12.06
N GLY A 160 -8.26 2.68 -12.56
CA GLY A 160 -9.34 2.04 -11.80
C GLY A 160 -8.80 1.33 -10.55
N HIS A 161 -7.63 0.68 -10.69
CA HIS A 161 -6.94 0.02 -9.59
C HIS A 161 -6.55 1.02 -8.47
N HIS A 162 -5.97 2.14 -8.83
CA HIS A 162 -5.63 3.20 -7.87
C HIS A 162 -6.87 3.81 -7.21
N ASP A 163 -7.95 4.07 -7.97
CA ASP A 163 -9.21 4.54 -7.40
C ASP A 163 -9.75 3.54 -6.35
N GLY A 164 -9.63 2.22 -6.60
CA GLY A 164 -9.97 1.18 -5.64
C GLY A 164 -9.14 1.26 -4.35
N ALA A 165 -7.82 1.44 -4.47
CA ALA A 165 -6.94 1.62 -3.32
C ALA A 165 -7.31 2.84 -2.48
N LEU A 166 -7.67 3.98 -3.13
CA LEU A 166 -8.13 5.18 -2.41
C LEU A 166 -9.40 4.89 -1.58
N HIS A 167 -10.34 4.11 -2.12
CA HIS A 167 -11.54 3.70 -1.40
C HIS A 167 -11.22 2.82 -0.20
N MET A 168 -10.34 1.81 -0.36
CA MET A 168 -9.94 0.94 0.75
C MET A 168 -9.20 1.73 1.85
N THR A 169 -8.41 2.74 1.49
CA THR A 169 -7.66 3.55 2.44
C THR A 169 -8.55 4.33 3.41
N ASN A 170 -9.83 4.57 3.07
CA ASN A 170 -10.80 5.17 4.00
C ASN A 170 -10.99 4.34 5.28
N MET A 171 -10.67 3.04 5.27
CA MET A 171 -10.75 2.17 6.46
C MET A 171 -9.78 2.59 7.56
N ILE A 172 -8.66 3.23 7.20
CA ILE A 172 -7.57 3.58 8.12
C ILE A 172 -7.29 5.09 8.19
N ILE A 173 -8.09 5.93 7.54
CA ILE A 173 -7.85 7.38 7.51
C ILE A 173 -7.97 8.00 8.91
N ASP A 174 -8.81 7.41 9.75
CA ASP A 174 -9.02 7.80 11.14
C ASP A 174 -8.51 6.74 12.13
N ALA A 175 -7.55 5.91 11.71
CA ALA A 175 -6.96 4.90 12.58
C ALA A 175 -6.33 5.56 13.83
N ASP A 176 -6.52 4.93 14.99
CA ASP A 176 -5.85 5.33 16.23
C ASP A 176 -4.32 5.08 16.14
N ASN A 177 -3.91 4.12 15.33
CA ASN A 177 -2.51 3.87 15.04
C ASN A 177 -1.95 4.96 14.10
N ALA A 178 -1.12 5.85 14.65
CA ALA A 178 -0.55 6.97 13.93
C ALA A 178 0.31 6.56 12.72
N GLU A 179 0.99 5.40 12.78
CA GLU A 179 1.80 4.88 11.66
C GLU A 179 0.91 4.48 10.48
N LEU A 180 -0.22 3.78 10.76
CA LEU A 180 -1.19 3.41 9.74
C LEU A 180 -1.88 4.63 9.13
N LYS A 181 -2.24 5.61 9.95
CA LYS A 181 -2.83 6.86 9.47
C LYS A 181 -1.90 7.56 8.48
N VAL A 182 -0.64 7.77 8.85
CA VAL A 182 0.38 8.40 7.98
C VAL A 182 0.61 7.58 6.70
N PHE A 183 0.60 6.27 6.81
CA PHE A 183 0.70 5.37 5.67
C PHE A 183 -0.48 5.54 4.70
N GLY A 184 -1.70 5.57 5.19
CA GLY A 184 -2.90 5.83 4.40
C GLY A 184 -2.88 7.19 3.70
N GLU A 185 -2.48 8.25 4.42
CA GLU A 185 -2.31 9.59 3.83
C GLU A 185 -1.25 9.58 2.71
N GLY A 186 -0.18 8.79 2.86
CA GLY A 186 0.85 8.57 1.86
C GLY A 186 0.29 7.92 0.59
N ILE A 187 -0.47 6.83 0.72
CA ILE A 187 -1.14 6.14 -0.40
C ILE A 187 -2.06 7.13 -1.14
N ILE A 188 -2.93 7.83 -0.42
CA ILE A 188 -3.86 8.81 -1.03
C ILE A 188 -3.10 9.84 -1.85
N LYS A 189 -2.07 10.44 -1.28
CA LYS A 189 -1.28 11.49 -1.92
C LYS A 189 -0.59 10.99 -3.19
N VAL A 190 0.09 9.83 -3.12
CA VAL A 190 0.88 9.29 -4.23
C VAL A 190 -0.05 8.81 -5.34
N GLN A 191 -1.03 7.99 -5.01
CA GLN A 191 -1.89 7.38 -6.03
C GLN A 191 -2.84 8.40 -6.69
N THR A 192 -3.30 9.43 -5.97
CA THR A 192 -4.02 10.55 -6.60
C THR A 192 -3.16 11.28 -7.64
N ALA A 193 -1.88 11.53 -7.35
CA ALA A 193 -0.97 12.15 -8.29
C ALA A 193 -0.69 11.25 -9.52
N GLU A 194 -0.56 9.94 -9.30
CA GLU A 194 -0.35 8.97 -10.37
C GLU A 194 -1.59 8.83 -11.27
N ILE A 195 -2.80 8.83 -10.72
CA ILE A 195 -4.04 8.90 -11.50
C ILE A 195 -4.07 10.13 -12.40
N ALA A 196 -3.73 11.30 -11.85
CA ALA A 196 -3.68 12.53 -12.65
C ALA A 196 -2.63 12.43 -13.77
N GLN A 197 -1.46 11.89 -13.48
CA GLN A 197 -0.40 11.65 -14.46
C GLN A 197 -0.87 10.69 -15.57
N MET A 198 -1.51 9.57 -15.21
CA MET A 198 -2.02 8.57 -16.16
C MET A 198 -3.12 9.16 -17.07
N LYS A 199 -4.03 9.96 -16.53
CA LYS A 199 -5.05 10.67 -17.30
C LYS A 199 -4.44 11.62 -18.34
N GLU A 200 -3.34 12.30 -18.02
CA GLU A 200 -2.60 13.13 -18.98
C GLU A 200 -1.83 12.30 -20.02
N MET A 201 -1.35 11.12 -19.65
CA MET A 201 -0.69 10.20 -20.59
C MET A 201 -1.68 9.63 -21.61
N ILE A 202 -2.90 9.27 -21.21
CA ILE A 202 -3.95 8.80 -22.13
C ILE A 202 -4.25 9.84 -23.23
N LYS A 203 -4.30 11.13 -22.89
CA LYS A 203 -4.55 12.19 -23.87
C LYS A 203 -3.47 12.30 -24.96
N LYS A 204 -2.31 11.72 -24.75
CA LYS A 204 -1.14 11.78 -25.63
C LYS A 204 -0.93 10.50 -26.44
N LEU A 205 -1.73 9.45 -26.22
CA LEU A 205 -1.73 8.20 -26.99
C LEU A 205 -2.61 8.30 -28.24
#